data_b4042b8d763ae6c8145d12db7cef1587
#
_entry.id   b4042b8d763ae6c8145d12db7cef1587
#
_cell.length_a   1.000
_cell.length_b   1.000
_cell.length_c   1.000
_cell.angle_alpha   90.00
_cell.angle_beta   90.00
_cell.angle_gamma   90.00
#
_symmetry.space_group_name_H-M   'P 1'
#
loop_
_entity.id
_entity.type
_entity.pdbx_description
1 polymer ?
#
loop_
_entity_poly.entity_id
_entity_poly.type
_entity_poly.pdbx_seq_one_letter_code
_entity_poly.pdbx_strand_id
1 'polypeptide(L)'
;MALNIATLKTRTITAVIFAVIMIAGLLISHWTFFLLFSVIHFGCWTEYQKLAAGIDAEYKEISPFHRYGIMVAGWCFMLYFTTDAFRFGTLSVHAMGWWLGLLFAFLLPITELLFANTISLKNIGYSALGIVYISVSCGLMTDLMFFPRAITKQALPLNWLAQ
;
A
#
# COMPACT_ATOMS: atom_id res chain seq x y z
N MET A 1 0.44 21.14 32.07
CA MET A 1 1.28 20.53 31.02
C MET A 1 1.92 21.67 30.24
N ALA A 2 3.24 21.83 30.34
CA ALA A 2 3.96 22.87 29.59
C ALA A 2 4.10 22.40 28.14
N LEU A 3 3.52 23.13 27.19
CA LEU A 3 3.72 22.92 25.75
C LEU A 3 5.20 23.13 25.43
N ASN A 4 5.91 22.06 25.11
CA ASN A 4 7.30 22.16 24.69
C ASN A 4 7.35 22.73 23.26
N ILE A 5 7.59 24.03 23.16
CA ILE A 5 7.62 24.81 21.92
C ILE A 5 8.64 24.21 20.93
N ALA A 6 9.78 23.68 21.39
CA ALA A 6 10.77 23.04 20.54
C ALA A 6 10.21 21.79 19.84
N THR A 7 9.49 20.96 20.57
CA THR A 7 8.84 19.76 20.02
C THR A 7 7.72 20.13 19.03
N LEU A 8 6.94 21.17 19.33
CA LEU A 8 5.90 21.66 18.44
C LEU A 8 6.51 22.18 17.13
N LYS A 9 7.55 23.00 17.20
CA LYS A 9 8.24 23.53 16.01
C LYS A 9 8.78 22.40 15.11
N THR A 10 9.42 21.40 15.69
CA THR A 10 9.96 20.25 14.91
C THR A 10 8.83 19.49 14.22
N ARG A 11 7.73 19.20 14.92
CA ARG A 11 6.57 18.50 14.35
C ARG A 11 5.92 19.30 13.23
N THR A 12 5.77 20.61 13.39
CA THR A 12 5.21 21.49 12.35
C THR A 12 6.08 21.52 11.11
N ILE A 13 7.39 21.66 11.25
CA ILE A 13 8.32 21.64 10.10
C ILE A 13 8.24 20.30 9.37
N THR A 14 8.25 19.19 10.09
CA THR A 14 8.13 17.85 9.49
C THR A 14 6.80 17.67 8.75
N ALA A 15 5.69 18.15 9.33
CA ALA A 15 4.38 18.08 8.69
C ALA A 15 4.32 18.93 7.40
N VAL A 16 4.92 20.12 7.40
CA VAL A 16 4.98 20.98 6.20
C VAL A 16 5.84 20.33 5.11
N ILE A 17 7.00 19.79 5.46
CA ILE A 17 7.86 19.08 4.49
C ILE A 17 7.09 17.89 3.89
N PHE A 18 6.43 17.10 4.73
CA PHE A 18 5.63 15.97 4.26
C PHE A 18 4.50 16.42 3.33
N ALA A 19 3.76 17.49 3.68
CA ALA A 19 2.70 18.03 2.85
C ALA A 19 3.23 18.50 1.47
N VAL A 20 4.37 19.17 1.44
CA VAL A 20 5.01 19.60 0.19
C VAL A 20 5.41 18.41 -0.68
N ILE A 21 6.00 17.38 -0.09
CA ILE A 21 6.38 16.14 -0.81
C ILE A 21 5.13 15.46 -1.38
N MET A 22 4.04 15.37 -0.60
CA MET A 22 2.77 14.80 -1.05
C MET A 22 2.17 15.56 -2.22
N ILE A 23 2.11 16.88 -2.11
CA ILE A 23 1.58 17.75 -3.18
C ILE A 23 2.45 17.65 -4.44
N ALA A 24 3.75 17.68 -4.31
CA ALA A 24 4.68 17.50 -5.42
C ALA A 24 4.48 16.13 -6.11
N GLY A 25 4.38 15.05 -5.32
CA GLY A 25 4.12 13.70 -5.84
C GLY A 25 2.82 13.60 -6.62
N LEU A 26 1.76 14.30 -6.17
CA LEU A 26 0.46 14.35 -6.84
C LEU A 26 0.49 15.14 -8.17
N LEU A 27 1.24 16.25 -8.22
CA LEU A 27 1.20 17.19 -9.35
C LEU A 27 2.17 16.82 -10.48
N ILE A 28 3.31 16.19 -10.19
CA ILE A 28 4.37 15.97 -11.18
C ILE A 28 3.99 14.86 -12.15
N SER A 29 3.69 13.65 -11.68
CA SER A 29 3.41 12.49 -12.54
C SER A 29 2.69 11.37 -11.78
N HIS A 30 1.97 10.52 -12.54
CA HIS A 30 1.35 9.30 -12.00
C HIS A 30 2.39 8.35 -11.41
N TRP A 31 3.56 8.24 -12.05
CA TRP A 31 4.66 7.40 -11.59
C TRP A 31 5.27 7.92 -10.30
N THR A 32 5.41 9.24 -10.16
CA THR A 32 5.91 9.87 -8.92
C THR A 32 4.95 9.62 -7.76
N PHE A 33 3.65 9.75 -8.01
CA PHE A 33 2.62 9.43 -7.04
C PHE A 33 2.66 7.97 -6.61
N PHE A 34 2.71 7.05 -7.58
CA PHE A 34 2.78 5.62 -7.31
C PHE A 34 4.02 5.24 -6.52
N LEU A 35 5.20 5.77 -6.89
CA LEU A 35 6.44 5.54 -6.17
C LEU A 35 6.38 6.09 -4.74
N LEU A 36 5.84 7.30 -4.56
CA LEU A 36 5.65 7.90 -3.26
C LEU A 36 4.77 7.04 -2.36
N PHE A 37 3.61 6.58 -2.87
CA PHE A 37 2.71 5.72 -2.12
C PHE A 37 3.31 4.34 -1.84
N SER A 38 4.14 3.80 -2.73
CA SER A 38 4.89 2.57 -2.46
C SER A 38 5.86 2.76 -1.28
N VAL A 39 6.60 3.86 -1.23
CA VAL A 39 7.50 4.17 -0.10
C VAL A 39 6.71 4.32 1.20
N ILE A 40 5.60 5.05 1.17
CA ILE A 40 4.71 5.22 2.34
C ILE A 40 4.17 3.86 2.80
N HIS A 41 3.71 3.02 1.88
CA HIS A 41 3.19 1.68 2.17
C HIS A 41 4.21 0.83 2.93
N PHE A 42 5.45 0.72 2.42
CA PHE A 42 6.50 -0.03 3.11
C PHE A 42 6.89 0.59 4.45
N GLY A 43 6.91 1.93 4.54
CA GLY A 43 7.13 2.64 5.80
C GLY A 43 6.05 2.32 6.84
N CYS A 44 4.78 2.42 6.47
CA CYS A 44 3.66 2.08 7.34
C CYS A 44 3.69 0.61 7.80
N TRP A 45 4.03 -0.32 6.89
CA TRP A 45 4.16 -1.72 7.25
C TRP A 45 5.29 -1.98 8.25
N THR A 46 6.45 -1.35 8.09
CA THR A 46 7.56 -1.49 9.05
C THR A 46 7.18 -0.98 10.44
N GLU A 47 6.52 0.15 10.53
CA GLU A 47 6.04 0.69 11.81
C GLU A 47 4.92 -0.15 12.41
N TYR A 48 3.97 -0.60 11.61
CA TYR A 48 2.89 -1.49 12.05
C TYR A 48 3.45 -2.80 12.65
N GLN A 49 4.42 -3.42 11.99
CA GLN A 49 5.05 -4.65 12.48
C GLN A 49 5.81 -4.44 13.80
N LYS A 50 6.46 -3.28 13.98
CA LYS A 50 7.09 -2.91 15.25
C LYS A 50 6.07 -2.77 16.37
N LEU A 51 4.94 -2.12 16.07
CA LEU A 51 3.84 -1.95 17.03
C LEU A 51 3.22 -3.30 17.40
N ALA A 52 2.92 -4.16 16.42
CA ALA A 52 2.38 -5.50 16.66
C ALA A 52 3.33 -6.35 17.52
N ALA A 53 4.64 -6.33 17.21
CA ALA A 53 5.65 -7.01 18.00
C ALA A 53 5.83 -6.43 19.41
N GLY A 54 5.47 -5.17 19.63
CA GLY A 54 5.46 -4.54 20.95
C GLY A 54 4.24 -4.93 21.79
N ILE A 55 3.12 -5.27 21.14
CA ILE A 55 1.87 -5.68 21.80
C ILE A 55 1.88 -7.18 22.10
N ASP A 56 2.37 -7.98 21.15
CA ASP A 56 2.35 -9.44 21.24
C ASP A 56 3.75 -10.03 21.03
N ALA A 57 4.25 -10.72 22.06
CA ALA A 57 5.57 -11.37 22.02
C ALA A 57 5.63 -12.50 20.98
N GLU A 58 4.51 -13.21 20.73
CA GLU A 58 4.45 -14.25 19.71
C GLU A 58 4.63 -13.68 18.31
N TYR A 59 4.13 -12.47 18.04
CA TYR A 59 4.32 -11.80 16.76
C TYR A 59 5.79 -11.44 16.49
N LYS A 60 6.58 -11.26 17.52
CA LYS A 60 8.02 -10.99 17.41
C LYS A 60 8.81 -12.20 16.88
N GLU A 61 8.32 -13.41 17.15
CA GLU A 61 8.96 -14.67 16.76
C GLU A 61 8.55 -15.19 15.37
N ILE A 62 7.68 -14.44 14.67
CA ILE A 62 7.26 -14.75 13.29
C ILE A 62 8.49 -14.82 12.38
N SER A 63 8.47 -15.81 11.48
CA SER A 63 9.54 -16.01 10.51
C SER A 63 9.78 -14.72 9.66
N PRO A 64 11.03 -14.38 9.37
CA PRO A 64 11.33 -13.24 8.50
C PRO A 64 10.65 -13.36 7.14
N PHE A 65 10.48 -14.58 6.64
CA PHE A 65 9.80 -14.84 5.37
C PHE A 65 8.33 -14.38 5.40
N HIS A 66 7.58 -14.75 6.45
CA HIS A 66 6.20 -14.29 6.63
C HIS A 66 6.14 -12.76 6.73
N ARG A 67 7.03 -12.18 7.51
CA ARG A 67 7.09 -10.76 7.79
C ARG A 67 7.29 -9.91 6.54
N TYR A 68 8.25 -10.29 5.69
CA TYR A 68 8.49 -9.60 4.41
C TYR A 68 7.49 -10.01 3.34
N GLY A 69 7.09 -11.27 3.32
CA GLY A 69 6.11 -11.80 2.39
C GLY A 69 4.77 -11.08 2.47
N ILE A 70 4.28 -10.83 3.69
CA ILE A 70 3.01 -10.11 3.87
C ILE A 70 3.11 -8.64 3.44
N MET A 71 4.27 -7.99 3.63
CA MET A 71 4.50 -6.63 3.13
C MET A 71 4.43 -6.57 1.60
N VAL A 72 5.07 -7.54 0.93
CA VAL A 72 5.06 -7.65 -0.53
C VAL A 72 3.68 -8.03 -1.04
N ALA A 73 2.99 -8.95 -0.38
CA ALA A 73 1.60 -9.30 -0.70
C ALA A 73 0.68 -8.09 -0.62
N GLY A 74 0.80 -7.29 0.44
CA GLY A 74 0.06 -6.05 0.60
C GLY A 74 0.37 -5.02 -0.49
N TRP A 75 1.64 -4.94 -0.92
CA TRP A 75 2.03 -4.08 -2.04
C TRP A 75 1.45 -4.57 -3.36
N CYS A 76 1.46 -5.88 -3.63
CA CYS A 76 0.81 -6.48 -4.79
C CYS A 76 -0.70 -6.18 -4.81
N PHE A 77 -1.33 -6.18 -3.64
CA PHE A 77 -2.72 -5.77 -3.49
C PHE A 77 -2.92 -4.29 -3.87
N MET A 78 -2.02 -3.40 -3.45
CA MET A 78 -2.03 -2.00 -3.88
C MET A 78 -1.84 -1.85 -5.39
N LEU A 79 -0.97 -2.68 -6.03
CA LEU A 79 -0.80 -2.71 -7.49
C LEU A 79 -2.09 -3.06 -8.22
N TYR A 80 -2.90 -3.95 -7.66
CA TYR A 80 -4.19 -4.33 -8.24
C TYR A 80 -5.15 -3.15 -8.38
N PHE A 81 -5.11 -2.19 -7.47
CA PHE A 81 -5.92 -0.96 -7.55
C PHE A 81 -5.37 0.09 -8.52
N THR A 82 -4.23 -0.16 -9.17
CA THR A 82 -3.76 0.72 -10.24
C THR A 82 -4.60 0.52 -11.49
N THR A 83 -4.84 1.60 -12.21
CA THR A 83 -5.59 1.54 -13.49
C THR A 83 -4.67 1.14 -14.64
N ASP A 84 -5.27 0.84 -15.79
CA ASP A 84 -4.56 0.54 -17.05
C ASP A 84 -3.66 1.68 -17.56
N ALA A 85 -3.64 2.84 -16.89
CA ALA A 85 -2.70 3.92 -17.19
C ALA A 85 -1.23 3.54 -16.92
N PHE A 86 -1.01 2.55 -16.03
CA PHE A 86 0.32 2.04 -15.71
C PHE A 86 0.62 0.79 -16.52
N ARG A 87 1.32 1.00 -17.64
CA ARG A 87 1.77 -0.11 -18.51
C ARG A 87 3.28 -0.03 -18.74
N PHE A 88 3.92 -1.19 -18.64
CA PHE A 88 5.27 -1.43 -19.13
C PHE A 88 5.19 -2.27 -20.41
N GLY A 89 5.15 -1.63 -21.56
CA GLY A 89 4.96 -2.33 -22.84
C GLY A 89 3.57 -2.99 -22.88
N THR A 90 3.55 -4.32 -22.99
CA THR A 90 2.33 -5.15 -23.05
C THR A 90 1.79 -5.52 -21.66
N LEU A 91 2.58 -5.37 -20.59
CA LEU A 91 2.21 -5.75 -19.24
C LEU A 91 1.54 -4.57 -18.50
N SER A 92 0.33 -4.77 -17.99
CA SER A 92 -0.32 -3.82 -17.10
C SER A 92 0.11 -4.07 -15.66
N VAL A 93 0.39 -3.00 -14.92
CA VAL A 93 0.74 -3.08 -13.49
C VAL A 93 -0.40 -3.68 -12.68
N HIS A 94 -1.65 -3.39 -13.06
CA HIS A 94 -2.86 -3.99 -12.50
C HIS A 94 -2.85 -5.53 -12.63
N ALA A 95 -2.57 -6.05 -13.83
CA ALA A 95 -2.51 -7.50 -14.06
C ALA A 95 -1.35 -8.16 -13.30
N MET A 96 -0.20 -7.49 -13.21
CA MET A 96 0.93 -7.95 -12.39
C MET A 96 0.53 -8.03 -10.92
N GLY A 97 -0.16 -7.02 -10.40
CA GLY A 97 -0.68 -7.01 -9.02
C GLY A 97 -1.60 -8.19 -8.74
N TRP A 98 -2.49 -8.51 -9.69
CA TRP A 98 -3.41 -9.64 -9.59
C TRP A 98 -2.67 -10.99 -9.50
N TRP A 99 -1.80 -11.27 -10.47
CA TRP A 99 -1.07 -12.55 -10.52
C TRP A 99 -0.11 -12.73 -9.35
N LEU A 100 0.65 -11.68 -9.01
CA LEU A 100 1.56 -11.72 -7.86
C LEU A 100 0.78 -11.79 -6.54
N GLY A 101 -0.33 -11.06 -6.43
CA GLY A 101 -1.20 -11.12 -5.26
C GLY A 101 -1.75 -12.53 -5.02
N LEU A 102 -2.24 -13.20 -6.07
CA LEU A 102 -2.67 -14.59 -6.00
C LEU A 102 -1.52 -15.52 -5.60
N LEU A 103 -0.35 -15.36 -6.21
CA LEU A 103 0.83 -16.15 -5.88
C LEU A 103 1.18 -16.04 -4.38
N PHE A 104 1.21 -14.84 -3.83
CA PHE A 104 1.48 -14.63 -2.41
C PHE A 104 0.33 -15.11 -1.51
N ALA A 105 -0.92 -15.01 -1.96
CA ALA A 105 -2.07 -15.51 -1.22
C ALA A 105 -2.00 -17.03 -1.00
N PHE A 106 -1.42 -17.78 -1.94
CA PHE A 106 -1.19 -19.22 -1.80
C PHE A 106 0.16 -19.53 -1.13
N LEU A 107 1.22 -18.81 -1.49
CA LEU A 107 2.56 -19.09 -1.02
C LEU A 107 2.71 -18.86 0.49
N LEU A 108 2.13 -17.78 1.03
CA LEU A 108 2.26 -17.45 2.45
C LEU A 108 1.63 -18.52 3.38
N PRO A 109 0.36 -18.95 3.18
CA PRO A 109 -0.20 -20.03 4.00
C PRO A 109 0.57 -21.34 3.87
N ILE A 110 1.03 -21.69 2.67
CA ILE A 110 1.79 -22.94 2.46
C ILE A 110 3.14 -22.89 3.18
N THR A 111 3.86 -21.78 3.09
CA THR A 111 5.13 -21.64 3.81
C THR A 111 4.95 -21.60 5.31
N GLU A 112 3.88 -20.96 5.81
CA GLU A 112 3.54 -20.98 7.23
C GLU A 112 3.27 -22.44 7.69
N LEU A 113 2.49 -23.19 6.91
CA LEU A 113 2.16 -24.59 7.22
C LEU A 113 3.39 -25.51 7.23
N LEU A 114 4.37 -25.24 6.34
CA LEU A 114 5.57 -26.07 6.19
C LEU A 114 6.69 -25.72 7.19
N PHE A 115 6.82 -24.45 7.56
CA PHE A 115 7.98 -23.96 8.32
C PHE A 115 7.64 -23.43 9.71
N ALA A 116 6.37 -23.16 10.02
CA ALA A 116 5.99 -22.73 11.36
C ALA A 116 5.86 -23.93 12.29
N ASN A 117 6.55 -23.87 13.42
CA ASN A 117 6.43 -24.89 14.49
C ASN A 117 5.06 -24.85 15.19
N THR A 118 4.40 -23.68 15.17
CA THR A 118 3.06 -23.47 15.72
C THR A 118 2.31 -22.46 14.86
N ILE A 119 1.11 -22.83 14.38
CA ILE A 119 0.24 -21.92 13.64
C ILE A 119 -0.52 -21.08 14.65
N SER A 120 -0.20 -19.81 14.75
CA SER A 120 -0.93 -18.86 15.58
C SER A 120 -1.96 -18.10 14.76
N LEU A 121 -3.24 -18.38 15.00
CA LEU A 121 -4.37 -17.64 14.38
C LEU A 121 -4.28 -16.12 14.68
N LYS A 122 -3.70 -15.77 15.82
CA LYS A 122 -3.43 -14.39 16.20
C LYS A 122 -2.50 -13.67 15.22
N ASN A 123 -1.42 -14.35 14.81
CA ASN A 123 -0.42 -13.80 13.89
C ASN A 123 -1.01 -13.58 12.49
N ILE A 124 -1.86 -14.51 12.05
CA ILE A 124 -2.64 -14.37 10.81
C ILE A 124 -3.61 -13.19 10.93
N GLY A 125 -4.27 -13.02 12.09
CA GLY A 125 -5.14 -11.89 12.37
C GLY A 125 -4.43 -10.53 12.29
N TYR A 126 -3.25 -10.39 12.89
CA TYR A 126 -2.43 -9.17 12.77
C TYR A 126 -2.03 -8.90 11.32
N SER A 127 -1.64 -9.94 10.58
CA SER A 127 -1.27 -9.81 9.16
C SER A 127 -2.45 -9.37 8.30
N ALA A 128 -3.63 -9.96 8.49
CA ALA A 128 -4.86 -9.59 7.80
C ALA A 128 -5.28 -8.16 8.13
N LEU A 129 -5.20 -7.76 9.40
CA LEU A 129 -5.52 -6.41 9.84
C LEU A 129 -4.57 -5.39 9.22
N GLY A 130 -3.27 -5.70 9.11
CA GLY A 130 -2.30 -4.87 8.41
C GLY A 130 -2.63 -4.69 6.92
N ILE A 131 -3.04 -5.76 6.22
CA ILE A 131 -3.48 -5.66 4.81
C ILE A 131 -4.68 -4.73 4.69
N VAL A 132 -5.71 -4.93 5.52
CA VAL A 132 -6.93 -4.11 5.47
C VAL A 132 -6.62 -2.65 5.80
N TYR A 133 -5.84 -2.40 6.84
CA TYR A 133 -5.59 -1.03 7.31
C TYR A 133 -4.60 -0.26 6.43
N ILE A 134 -3.52 -0.90 5.97
CA ILE A 134 -2.46 -0.23 5.21
C ILE A 134 -2.65 -0.42 3.71
N SER A 135 -2.75 -1.67 3.25
CA SER A 135 -2.70 -1.97 1.82
C SER A 135 -3.97 -1.58 1.09
N VAL A 136 -5.15 -1.84 1.70
CA VAL A 136 -6.45 -1.40 1.13
C VAL A 136 -6.53 0.12 1.13
N SER A 137 -6.13 0.80 2.20
CA SER A 137 -6.15 2.27 2.27
C SER A 137 -5.26 2.91 1.21
N CYS A 138 -4.03 2.40 1.03
CA CYS A 138 -3.11 2.86 -0.02
C CYS A 138 -3.66 2.53 -1.42
N GLY A 139 -4.27 1.35 -1.59
CA GLY A 139 -4.90 0.94 -2.84
C GLY A 139 -6.05 1.86 -3.24
N LEU A 140 -6.97 2.13 -2.33
CA LEU A 140 -8.09 3.04 -2.58
C LEU A 140 -7.62 4.47 -2.90
N MET A 141 -6.54 4.94 -2.27
CA MET A 141 -5.95 6.24 -2.60
C MET A 141 -5.39 6.27 -4.02
N THR A 142 -4.78 5.17 -4.48
CA THR A 142 -4.32 5.08 -5.87
C THR A 142 -5.50 5.03 -6.85
N ASP A 143 -6.56 4.31 -6.54
CA ASP A 143 -7.77 4.24 -7.38
C ASP A 143 -8.45 5.62 -7.47
N LEU A 144 -8.67 6.30 -6.35
CA LEU A 144 -9.28 7.64 -6.32
C LEU A 144 -8.53 8.67 -7.16
N MET A 145 -7.21 8.59 -7.23
CA MET A 145 -6.40 9.51 -8.04
C MET A 145 -6.69 9.37 -9.54
N PHE A 146 -7.09 8.16 -10.00
CA PHE A 146 -7.29 7.85 -11.42
C PHE A 146 -8.76 7.84 -11.83
N PHE A 147 -9.67 7.74 -10.89
CA PHE A 147 -11.12 7.70 -11.12
C PHE A 147 -11.65 8.87 -11.99
N PRO A 148 -11.29 10.14 -11.75
CA PRO A 148 -11.77 11.27 -12.57
C PRO A 148 -11.38 11.17 -14.04
N ARG A 149 -10.23 10.56 -14.35
CA ARG A 149 -9.72 10.41 -15.72
C ARG A 149 -10.42 9.31 -16.51
N ALA A 150 -10.87 8.27 -15.83
CA ALA A 150 -11.64 7.20 -16.44
C ALA A 150 -13.02 7.76 -16.90
N ILE A 151 -13.67 8.55 -16.07
CA ILE A 151 -14.95 9.20 -16.41
C ILE A 151 -14.80 10.16 -17.58
N THR A 152 -13.75 10.98 -17.61
CA THR A 152 -13.53 11.95 -18.70
C THR A 152 -13.28 11.28 -20.05
N LYS A 153 -12.65 10.08 -20.07
CA LYS A 153 -12.47 9.31 -21.31
C LYS A 153 -13.75 8.63 -21.79
N GLN A 154 -14.67 8.29 -20.90
CA GLN A 154 -15.96 7.69 -21.26
C GLN A 154 -17.07 8.72 -21.53
N ALA A 155 -16.94 9.93 -21.02
CA ALA A 155 -18.01 10.94 -21.05
C ALA A 155 -18.06 11.79 -22.33
N LEU A 156 -17.24 11.57 -23.36
CA LEU A 156 -17.26 12.35 -24.58
C LEU A 156 -17.07 11.55 -25.86
N PRO A 157 -18.11 10.85 -26.36
CA PRO A 157 -18.32 10.78 -27.79
C PRO A 157 -19.14 12.00 -28.19
N LEU A 158 -18.47 13.16 -28.37
CA LEU A 158 -19.08 14.38 -28.93
C LEU A 158 -19.47 14.22 -30.42
N ASN A 159 -19.53 12.99 -30.94
CA ASN A 159 -19.83 12.74 -32.37
C ASN A 159 -21.32 12.80 -32.69
N TRP A 160 -22.22 12.91 -31.72
CA TRP A 160 -23.65 13.06 -31.98
C TRP A 160 -24.12 14.50 -32.20
N LEU A 161 -23.25 15.51 -31.98
CA LEU A 161 -23.56 16.92 -32.22
C LEU A 161 -23.15 17.40 -33.63
N ALA A 162 -22.59 16.53 -34.46
CA ALA A 162 -22.10 16.85 -35.80
C ALA A 162 -22.92 16.22 -36.96
N GLN A 163 -24.17 15.77 -36.69
CA GLN A 163 -25.14 15.33 -37.72
C GLN A 163 -26.34 16.23 -37.75
#